data_fa12e9adb58eec8f8e232d11bfbdf61d
#
_entry.id   fa12e9adb58eec8f8e232d11bfbdf61d
#
_cell.length_a   1.000
_cell.length_b   1.000
_cell.length_c   1.000
_cell.angle_alpha   90.00
_cell.angle_beta   90.00
_cell.angle_gamma   90.00
#
_symmetry.space_group_name_H-M   'P 1'
#
loop_
_entity.id
_entity.type
_entity.pdbx_description
1 polymer ?
#
loop_
_entity_poly.entity_id
_entity_poly.type
_entity_poly.pdbx_seq_one_letter_code
_entity_poly.pdbx_strand_id
1 'polypeptide(L)'
;HRLAIMDLSSRGNQPFMHNGSELMCNGEIFNYQELEKLVKDIYEFHSESDCEVLLPLYEKFGIEIMVKMLDAEFAMVLYDGKTGEVMAARDPIGIRPLFYGFEKETGKSSFSSEANGLIDFCKGVKPFPPGHYYKDGEFHSYNDIADPKVIVDEEIETITKKIKDKLEAAVIKRLHSDAPIGFLLSGGLDSSLVCAIAQKHLKKPIKTFAIGMETDPIDLKYAGEVAEYLGTEHTEVRIAKDDVLGALRDVIYHLESWDITTVRASIGMYLICKYIHENTGLKVLLTGE
;
A
#
# COMPACT_ATOMS: atom_id res chain seq x y z
N HIS A 1 -1.09 -13.27 8.29
CA HIS A 1 0.14 -12.47 8.26
C HIS A 1 -0.20 -10.99 8.40
N ARG A 2 0.64 -10.22 9.06
CA ARG A 2 0.51 -8.77 9.22
C ARG A 2 1.61 -8.08 8.44
N LEU A 3 1.28 -7.04 7.67
CA LEU A 3 2.24 -6.08 7.19
C LEU A 3 2.54 -5.12 8.35
N ALA A 4 3.74 -5.24 8.96
CA ALA A 4 4.12 -4.41 10.10
C ALA A 4 5.09 -3.32 9.63
N ILE A 5 4.57 -2.11 9.45
CA ILE A 5 5.32 -0.89 9.14
C ILE A 5 5.40 -0.02 10.38
N MET A 6 4.25 0.22 11.03
CA MET A 6 4.14 0.87 12.33
C MET A 6 3.93 -0.19 13.42
N ASP A 7 4.46 0.04 14.62
CA ASP A 7 4.46 -0.87 15.76
C ASP A 7 4.92 -2.30 15.43
N LEU A 8 6.21 -2.55 15.37
CA LEU A 8 6.77 -3.86 15.05
C LEU A 8 6.57 -4.91 16.16
N SER A 9 5.97 -4.52 17.29
CA SER A 9 5.70 -5.42 18.43
C SER A 9 4.43 -6.26 18.22
N SER A 10 4.24 -7.26 19.10
CA SER A 10 3.03 -8.07 19.09
C SER A 10 1.75 -7.32 19.52
N ARG A 11 1.86 -6.13 20.12
CA ARG A 11 0.71 -5.31 20.51
C ARG A 11 -0.09 -4.83 19.30
N GLY A 12 0.58 -4.54 18.18
CA GLY A 12 -0.09 -4.18 16.94
C GLY A 12 -0.61 -5.38 16.13
N ASN A 13 -0.65 -6.59 16.68
CA ASN A 13 -1.23 -7.74 15.98
C ASN A 13 -2.73 -7.59 15.79
N GLN A 14 -3.21 -8.10 14.67
CA GLN A 14 -4.61 -8.07 14.27
C GLN A 14 -5.27 -9.45 14.43
N PRO A 15 -6.60 -9.54 14.59
CA PRO A 15 -7.56 -8.43 14.54
C PRO A 15 -7.46 -7.50 15.75
N PHE A 16 -7.73 -6.20 15.55
CA PHE A 16 -8.05 -5.31 16.66
C PHE A 16 -9.45 -5.61 17.16
N MET A 17 -9.63 -5.61 18.48
CA MET A 17 -10.88 -6.04 19.11
C MET A 17 -11.37 -5.00 20.10
N HIS A 18 -12.64 -4.61 20.01
CA HIS A 18 -13.30 -3.72 20.97
C HIS A 18 -14.82 -3.95 20.97
N ASN A 19 -15.43 -4.02 22.15
CA ASN A 19 -16.88 -4.19 22.33
C ASN A 19 -17.50 -5.34 21.52
N GLY A 20 -16.74 -6.41 21.28
CA GLY A 20 -17.16 -7.57 20.48
C GLY A 20 -17.03 -7.37 18.95
N SER A 21 -16.63 -6.20 18.50
CA SER A 21 -16.29 -5.93 17.10
C SER A 21 -14.82 -6.24 16.84
N GLU A 22 -14.49 -6.64 15.61
CA GLU A 22 -13.15 -7.04 15.18
C GLU A 22 -12.81 -6.36 13.86
N LEU A 23 -11.55 -5.93 13.72
CA LEU A 23 -11.06 -5.28 12.50
C LEU A 23 -9.70 -5.82 12.09
N MET A 24 -9.57 -6.11 10.79
CA MET A 24 -8.31 -6.39 10.11
C MET A 24 -8.09 -5.36 9.01
N CYS A 25 -6.88 -4.83 8.92
CA CYS A 25 -6.46 -3.87 7.89
C CYS A 25 -5.10 -4.25 7.31
N ASN A 26 -5.03 -4.32 6.00
CA ASN A 26 -3.78 -4.32 5.25
C ASN A 26 -3.58 -2.90 4.71
N GLY A 27 -2.75 -2.09 5.34
CA GLY A 27 -2.56 -0.72 4.90
C GLY A 27 -1.80 0.16 5.88
N GLU A 28 -1.80 1.45 5.58
CA GLU A 28 -1.24 2.53 6.39
C GLU A 28 -2.19 3.71 6.42
N ILE A 29 -2.45 4.23 7.62
CA ILE A 29 -3.31 5.38 7.87
C ILE A 29 -2.43 6.58 8.20
N PHE A 30 -2.10 7.38 7.21
CA PHE A 30 -1.11 8.47 7.36
C PHE A 30 -1.52 9.59 8.32
N ASN A 31 -2.82 9.83 8.48
CA ASN A 31 -3.36 10.83 9.39
C ASN A 31 -3.86 10.26 10.73
N TYR A 32 -3.40 9.07 11.14
CA TYR A 32 -3.89 8.38 12.33
C TYR A 32 -3.78 9.22 13.60
N GLN A 33 -2.67 9.97 13.78
CA GLN A 33 -2.47 10.81 14.97
C GLN A 33 -3.50 11.94 15.14
N GLU A 34 -4.04 12.42 14.01
CA GLU A 34 -5.13 13.40 14.03
C GLU A 34 -6.46 12.74 14.37
N LEU A 35 -6.67 11.55 13.82
CA LEU A 35 -7.88 10.75 14.00
C LEU A 35 -7.98 10.21 15.44
N GLU A 36 -6.89 9.81 16.06
CA GLU A 36 -6.84 9.40 17.48
C GLU A 36 -7.42 10.45 18.42
N LYS A 37 -7.14 11.74 18.16
CA LYS A 37 -7.67 12.86 18.96
C LYS A 37 -9.20 12.90 18.99
N LEU A 38 -9.84 12.36 17.97
CA LEU A 38 -11.29 12.34 17.84
C LEU A 38 -11.96 11.23 18.65
N VAL A 39 -11.22 10.21 19.05
CA VAL A 39 -11.75 9.00 19.70
C VAL A 39 -11.13 8.70 21.06
N LYS A 40 -10.15 9.46 21.51
CA LYS A 40 -9.48 9.26 22.80
C LYS A 40 -10.39 9.39 24.03
N ASP A 41 -11.58 9.93 23.85
CA ASP A 41 -12.61 10.04 24.88
C ASP A 41 -13.40 8.74 25.08
N ILE A 42 -13.36 7.84 24.11
CA ILE A 42 -14.13 6.56 24.10
C ILE A 42 -13.23 5.33 23.97
N TYR A 43 -11.94 5.49 23.67
CA TYR A 43 -11.02 4.39 23.41
C TYR A 43 -9.64 4.65 23.99
N GLU A 44 -9.06 3.64 24.64
CA GLU A 44 -7.68 3.61 25.10
C GLU A 44 -6.86 2.74 24.12
N PHE A 45 -5.85 3.35 23.47
CA PHE A 45 -4.99 2.67 22.51
C PHE A 45 -4.03 1.71 23.22
N HIS A 46 -3.90 0.50 22.68
CA HIS A 46 -3.08 -0.57 23.25
C HIS A 46 -1.77 -0.77 22.47
N SER A 47 -1.70 -0.27 21.26
CA SER A 47 -0.53 -0.34 20.38
C SER A 47 -0.17 1.04 19.81
N GLU A 48 0.93 1.10 19.09
CA GLU A 48 1.31 2.27 18.30
C GLU A 48 1.04 2.04 16.80
N SER A 49 0.17 1.04 16.48
CA SER A 49 -0.24 0.78 15.11
C SER A 49 -1.23 1.82 14.64
N ASP A 50 -0.93 2.43 13.52
CA ASP A 50 -1.79 3.39 12.83
C ASP A 50 -3.18 2.84 12.49
N CYS A 51 -3.26 1.53 12.22
CA CYS A 51 -4.53 0.87 11.87
C CYS A 51 -5.48 0.67 13.07
N GLU A 52 -5.00 0.75 14.31
CA GLU A 52 -5.83 0.56 15.51
C GLU A 52 -6.94 1.64 15.61
N VAL A 53 -6.68 2.84 15.09
CA VAL A 53 -7.62 3.96 15.10
C VAL A 53 -8.93 3.67 14.35
N LEU A 54 -8.90 2.75 13.39
CA LEU A 54 -10.06 2.46 12.53
C LEU A 54 -11.25 1.91 13.33
N LEU A 55 -11.01 1.05 14.31
CA LEU A 55 -12.08 0.41 15.07
C LEU A 55 -12.88 1.41 15.91
N PRO A 56 -12.26 2.27 16.77
CA PRO A 56 -13.01 3.29 17.50
C PRO A 56 -13.61 4.38 16.60
N LEU A 57 -13.00 4.70 15.46
CA LEU A 57 -13.62 5.60 14.47
C LEU A 57 -14.91 5.02 13.90
N TYR A 58 -14.91 3.72 13.55
CA TYR A 58 -16.09 3.02 13.11
C TYR A 58 -17.21 3.06 14.18
N GLU A 59 -16.87 2.78 15.44
CA GLU A 59 -17.84 2.80 16.53
C GLU A 59 -18.46 4.18 16.77
N LYS A 60 -17.67 5.25 16.58
CA LYS A 60 -18.14 6.63 16.79
C LYS A 60 -18.92 7.19 15.61
N PHE A 61 -18.49 6.92 14.40
CA PHE A 61 -18.98 7.62 13.20
C PHE A 61 -19.65 6.70 12.17
N GLY A 62 -19.49 5.38 12.28
CA GLY A 62 -19.92 4.42 11.26
C GLY A 62 -18.97 4.38 10.05
N ILE A 63 -19.09 3.30 9.23
CA ILE A 63 -18.14 3.06 8.12
C ILE A 63 -18.18 4.15 7.05
N GLU A 64 -19.37 4.68 6.74
CA GLU A 64 -19.54 5.69 5.69
C GLU A 64 -18.78 6.99 5.96
N ILE A 65 -18.80 7.46 7.22
CA ILE A 65 -18.09 8.67 7.62
C ILE A 65 -16.61 8.36 7.79
N MET A 66 -16.29 7.26 8.46
CA MET A 66 -14.92 6.85 8.72
C MET A 66 -14.07 6.82 7.44
N VAL A 67 -14.51 6.12 6.38
CA VAL A 67 -13.71 5.97 5.15
C VAL A 67 -13.43 7.30 4.44
N LYS A 68 -14.29 8.30 4.61
CA LYS A 68 -14.11 9.66 4.05
C LYS A 68 -13.10 10.51 4.84
N MET A 69 -12.79 10.12 6.08
CA MET A 69 -11.83 10.83 6.93
C MET A 69 -10.39 10.36 6.74
N LEU A 70 -10.19 9.21 6.08
CA LEU A 70 -8.88 8.57 5.96
C LEU A 70 -8.02 9.23 4.86
N ASP A 71 -6.80 9.63 5.23
CA ASP A 71 -5.68 9.78 4.31
C ASP A 71 -4.83 8.51 4.42
N ALA A 72 -5.08 7.55 3.51
CA ALA A 72 -4.60 6.18 3.71
C ALA A 72 -4.50 5.40 2.40
N GLU A 73 -3.66 4.37 2.42
CA GLU A 73 -3.69 3.26 1.47
C GLU A 73 -4.07 2.00 2.25
N PHE A 74 -5.25 1.44 1.96
CA PHE A 74 -5.80 0.37 2.81
C PHE A 74 -6.77 -0.57 2.11
N ALA A 75 -6.83 -1.78 2.64
CA ALA A 75 -7.90 -2.74 2.47
C ALA A 75 -8.27 -3.28 3.85
N MET A 76 -9.52 -3.14 4.26
CA MET A 76 -9.95 -3.58 5.59
C MET A 76 -11.21 -4.43 5.54
N VAL A 77 -11.34 -5.29 6.55
CA VAL A 77 -12.54 -6.06 6.85
C VAL A 77 -12.87 -5.85 8.33
N LEU A 78 -14.14 -5.57 8.61
CA LEU A 78 -14.66 -5.30 9.93
C LEU A 78 -15.86 -6.21 10.21
N TYR A 79 -15.85 -6.84 11.37
CA TYR A 79 -17.01 -7.52 11.95
C TYR A 79 -17.60 -6.67 13.08
N ASP A 80 -18.89 -6.35 12.98
CA ASP A 80 -19.60 -5.65 14.05
C ASP A 80 -20.23 -6.65 15.02
N GLY A 81 -19.72 -6.69 16.24
CA GLY A 81 -20.22 -7.59 17.29
C GLY A 81 -21.63 -7.29 17.78
N LYS A 82 -22.18 -6.08 17.51
CA LYS A 82 -23.55 -5.70 17.91
C LYS A 82 -24.59 -6.19 16.90
N THR A 83 -24.27 -6.07 15.61
CA THR A 83 -25.20 -6.42 14.52
C THR A 83 -24.90 -7.79 13.91
N GLY A 84 -23.71 -8.32 14.10
CA GLY A 84 -23.23 -9.54 13.44
C GLY A 84 -22.90 -9.35 11.96
N GLU A 85 -22.82 -8.10 11.51
CA GLU A 85 -22.55 -7.75 10.12
C GLU A 85 -21.06 -7.76 9.82
N VAL A 86 -20.69 -8.22 8.60
CA VAL A 86 -19.35 -8.10 8.05
C VAL A 86 -19.34 -6.99 7.01
N MET A 87 -18.46 -6.03 7.21
CA MET A 87 -18.22 -4.91 6.31
C MET A 87 -16.79 -4.93 5.80
N ALA A 88 -16.57 -4.31 4.65
CA ALA A 88 -15.22 -4.15 4.10
C ALA A 88 -15.09 -2.80 3.40
N ALA A 89 -13.86 -2.30 3.26
CA ALA A 89 -13.59 -1.11 2.47
C ALA A 89 -12.18 -1.13 1.87
N ARG A 90 -12.02 -0.42 0.76
CA ARG A 90 -10.75 -0.32 0.04
C ARG A 90 -10.47 1.12 -0.33
N ASP A 91 -9.19 1.50 -0.32
CA ASP A 91 -8.72 2.85 -0.63
C ASP A 91 -9.16 3.33 -2.03
N PRO A 92 -9.22 4.66 -2.26
CA PRO A 92 -9.75 5.23 -3.50
C PRO A 92 -9.03 4.83 -4.78
N ILE A 93 -7.74 4.47 -4.69
CA ILE A 93 -6.91 4.06 -5.84
C ILE A 93 -6.89 2.54 -5.97
N GLY A 94 -7.09 1.81 -4.85
CA GLY A 94 -6.96 0.37 -4.77
C GLY A 94 -5.51 -0.08 -4.68
N ILE A 95 -4.67 0.71 -3.98
CA ILE A 95 -3.24 0.40 -3.76
C ILE A 95 -3.11 -0.93 -3.03
N ARG A 96 -3.91 -1.12 -1.96
CA ARG A 96 -3.91 -2.41 -1.27
C ARG A 96 -4.87 -3.39 -1.94
N PRO A 97 -4.41 -4.63 -2.21
CA PRO A 97 -5.27 -5.63 -2.84
C PRO A 97 -6.38 -6.08 -1.89
N LEU A 98 -7.57 -6.27 -2.46
CA LEU A 98 -8.71 -6.90 -1.80
C LEU A 98 -9.57 -7.57 -2.85
N PHE A 99 -9.96 -8.82 -2.58
CA PHE A 99 -10.89 -9.61 -3.36
C PHE A 99 -12.09 -9.97 -2.49
N TYR A 100 -13.22 -10.23 -3.14
CA TYR A 100 -14.42 -10.74 -2.49
C TYR A 100 -15.02 -11.89 -3.27
N GLY A 101 -15.77 -12.71 -2.58
CA GLY A 101 -16.55 -13.80 -3.18
C GLY A 101 -17.69 -14.20 -2.24
N PHE A 102 -18.56 -15.05 -2.73
CA PHE A 102 -19.68 -15.58 -1.95
C PHE A 102 -19.50 -17.06 -1.68
N GLU A 103 -19.53 -17.47 -0.43
CA GLU A 103 -19.41 -18.89 -0.04
C GLU A 103 -20.43 -19.74 -0.76
N LYS A 104 -19.99 -20.88 -1.28
CA LYS A 104 -20.84 -21.79 -2.08
C LYS A 104 -22.00 -22.37 -1.27
N GLU A 105 -21.77 -22.63 0.02
CA GLU A 105 -22.72 -23.28 0.92
C GLU A 105 -23.66 -22.30 1.61
N THR A 106 -23.11 -21.19 2.14
CA THR A 106 -23.88 -20.26 2.98
C THR A 106 -24.36 -19.03 2.22
N GLY A 107 -23.74 -18.70 1.08
CA GLY A 107 -23.99 -17.47 0.35
C GLY A 107 -23.42 -16.21 1.02
N LYS A 108 -22.71 -16.34 2.15
CA LYS A 108 -22.09 -15.21 2.86
C LYS A 108 -20.91 -14.64 2.08
N SER A 109 -20.68 -13.36 2.27
CA SER A 109 -19.52 -12.65 1.70
C SER A 109 -18.25 -13.05 2.42
N SER A 110 -17.20 -13.31 1.67
CA SER A 110 -15.85 -13.55 2.18
C SER A 110 -14.85 -12.64 1.46
N PHE A 111 -13.80 -12.26 2.15
CA PHE A 111 -12.81 -11.30 1.67
C PHE A 111 -11.40 -11.84 1.87
N SER A 112 -10.49 -11.50 0.96
CA SER A 112 -9.07 -11.87 1.04
C SER A 112 -8.22 -10.87 0.29
N SER A 113 -6.96 -10.71 0.70
CA SER A 113 -5.98 -9.92 -0.06
C SER A 113 -5.58 -10.58 -1.38
N GLU A 114 -5.77 -11.91 -1.51
CA GLU A 114 -5.44 -12.69 -2.70
C GLU A 114 -6.66 -13.50 -3.15
N ALA A 115 -6.87 -13.64 -4.47
CA ALA A 115 -7.99 -14.41 -5.01
C ALA A 115 -7.88 -15.90 -4.66
N ASN A 116 -6.66 -16.45 -4.61
CA ASN A 116 -6.38 -17.83 -4.20
C ASN A 116 -6.95 -18.17 -2.82
N GLY A 117 -7.03 -17.19 -1.91
CA GLY A 117 -7.65 -17.38 -0.60
C GLY A 117 -9.15 -17.66 -0.63
N LEU A 118 -9.83 -17.47 -1.78
CA LEU A 118 -11.28 -17.57 -1.91
C LEU A 118 -11.76 -18.63 -2.90
N ILE A 119 -10.96 -18.98 -3.93
CA ILE A 119 -11.44 -19.76 -5.08
C ILE A 119 -11.94 -21.16 -4.73
N ASP A 120 -11.42 -21.78 -3.68
CA ASP A 120 -11.79 -23.14 -3.32
C ASP A 120 -13.20 -23.24 -2.75
N PHE A 121 -13.63 -22.25 -1.96
CA PHE A 121 -14.92 -22.29 -1.26
C PHE A 121 -15.90 -21.18 -1.67
N CYS A 122 -15.46 -20.16 -2.39
CA CYS A 122 -16.32 -19.10 -2.92
C CYS A 122 -16.66 -19.28 -4.39
N LYS A 123 -17.75 -18.63 -4.81
CA LYS A 123 -18.11 -18.40 -6.22
C LYS A 123 -18.08 -16.90 -6.50
N GLY A 124 -17.87 -16.55 -7.77
CA GLY A 124 -17.89 -15.15 -8.22
C GLY A 124 -16.77 -14.30 -7.65
N VAL A 125 -15.58 -14.90 -7.41
CA VAL A 125 -14.41 -14.17 -6.90
C VAL A 125 -14.04 -13.04 -7.84
N LYS A 126 -13.95 -11.82 -7.31
CA LYS A 126 -13.67 -10.59 -8.05
C LYS A 126 -12.81 -9.65 -7.21
N PRO A 127 -12.05 -8.75 -7.86
CA PRO A 127 -11.43 -7.61 -7.16
C PRO A 127 -12.50 -6.73 -6.49
N PHE A 128 -12.22 -6.31 -5.26
CA PHE A 128 -13.06 -5.33 -4.57
C PHE A 128 -12.88 -3.96 -5.23
N PRO A 129 -13.95 -3.24 -5.57
CA PRO A 129 -13.85 -1.96 -6.28
C PRO A 129 -13.14 -0.90 -5.42
N PRO A 130 -12.14 -0.17 -5.98
CA PRO A 130 -11.50 0.95 -5.31
C PRO A 130 -12.50 2.05 -4.91
N GLY A 131 -12.24 2.76 -3.81
CA GLY A 131 -13.10 3.85 -3.36
C GLY A 131 -14.50 3.44 -2.93
N HIS A 132 -14.68 2.17 -2.57
CA HIS A 132 -15.96 1.64 -2.10
C HIS A 132 -15.84 1.05 -0.70
N TYR A 133 -16.97 1.03 -0.01
CA TYR A 133 -17.19 0.15 1.13
C TYR A 133 -18.37 -0.81 0.85
N TYR A 134 -18.33 -1.96 1.49
CA TYR A 134 -19.38 -2.99 1.45
C TYR A 134 -20.10 -3.01 2.79
N LYS A 135 -21.42 -2.89 2.74
CA LYS A 135 -22.29 -2.91 3.89
C LYS A 135 -23.71 -3.36 3.46
N ASP A 136 -24.45 -4.02 4.34
CA ASP A 136 -25.84 -4.48 4.09
C ASP A 136 -25.98 -5.31 2.79
N GLY A 137 -24.93 -6.03 2.38
CA GLY A 137 -24.92 -6.82 1.13
C GLY A 137 -24.65 -6.02 -0.14
N GLU A 138 -24.36 -4.72 -0.06
CA GLU A 138 -24.21 -3.82 -1.19
C GLU A 138 -22.89 -3.05 -1.18
N PHE A 139 -22.44 -2.63 -2.36
CA PHE A 139 -21.28 -1.76 -2.55
C PHE A 139 -21.71 -0.30 -2.63
N HIS A 140 -21.07 0.54 -1.84
CA HIS A 140 -21.29 1.98 -1.80
C HIS A 140 -20.02 2.73 -2.16
N SER A 141 -20.08 3.58 -3.20
CA SER A 141 -18.95 4.45 -3.54
C SER A 141 -18.84 5.60 -2.54
N TYR A 142 -17.65 5.81 -1.97
CA TYR A 142 -17.37 6.96 -1.11
C TYR A 142 -16.38 7.95 -1.76
N ASN A 143 -15.60 7.48 -2.74
CA ASN A 143 -14.66 8.31 -3.48
C ASN A 143 -14.43 7.70 -4.86
N ASP A 144 -14.66 8.49 -5.91
CA ASP A 144 -14.37 8.11 -7.30
C ASP A 144 -13.37 9.11 -7.88
N ILE A 145 -12.10 8.69 -7.92
CA ILE A 145 -11.01 9.52 -8.46
C ILE A 145 -11.08 9.68 -9.99
N ALA A 146 -11.84 8.82 -10.67
CA ALA A 146 -12.03 8.88 -12.12
C ALA A 146 -13.10 9.89 -12.53
N ASP A 147 -13.92 10.37 -11.58
CA ASP A 147 -14.95 11.39 -11.81
C ASP A 147 -14.60 12.71 -11.09
N PRO A 148 -13.68 13.53 -11.65
CA PRO A 148 -13.27 14.78 -11.02
C PRO A 148 -14.44 15.77 -10.99
N LYS A 149 -14.78 16.24 -9.79
CA LYS A 149 -15.89 17.20 -9.58
C LYS A 149 -15.51 18.63 -9.91
N VAL A 150 -14.22 18.93 -9.97
CA VAL A 150 -13.70 20.28 -10.20
C VAL A 150 -12.56 20.20 -11.22
N ILE A 151 -12.69 21.00 -12.28
CA ILE A 151 -11.59 21.28 -13.21
C ILE A 151 -10.95 22.58 -12.75
N VAL A 152 -9.65 22.53 -12.50
CA VAL A 152 -8.89 23.71 -12.03
C VAL A 152 -8.53 24.58 -13.23
N ASP A 153 -8.93 25.86 -13.18
CA ASP A 153 -8.57 26.90 -14.14
C ASP A 153 -7.77 27.98 -13.40
N GLU A 154 -6.48 27.72 -13.22
CA GLU A 154 -5.54 28.59 -12.51
C GLU A 154 -4.30 28.81 -13.37
N GLU A 155 -3.50 29.85 -13.04
CA GLU A 155 -2.21 30.11 -13.68
C GLU A 155 -1.26 28.92 -13.49
N ILE A 156 -0.43 28.63 -14.52
CA ILE A 156 0.44 27.46 -14.57
C ILE A 156 1.43 27.41 -13.39
N GLU A 157 1.91 28.57 -12.96
CA GLU A 157 2.81 28.71 -11.82
C GLU A 157 2.16 28.28 -10.51
N THR A 158 0.87 28.60 -10.34
CA THR A 158 0.09 28.18 -9.16
C THR A 158 -0.15 26.67 -9.19
N ILE A 159 -0.51 26.12 -10.36
CA ILE A 159 -0.75 24.69 -10.53
C ILE A 159 0.53 23.89 -10.24
N THR A 160 1.66 24.30 -10.84
CA THR A 160 2.95 23.60 -10.66
C THR A 160 3.42 23.66 -9.23
N LYS A 161 3.22 24.80 -8.53
CA LYS A 161 3.51 24.90 -7.10
C LYS A 161 2.65 23.93 -6.29
N LYS A 162 1.35 23.88 -6.53
CA LYS A 162 0.44 22.93 -5.84
C LYS A 162 0.83 21.47 -6.06
N ILE A 163 1.24 21.10 -7.29
CA ILE A 163 1.73 19.76 -7.60
C ILE A 163 2.98 19.45 -6.80
N LYS A 164 3.97 20.36 -6.80
CA LYS A 164 5.21 20.21 -6.03
C LYS A 164 4.92 20.03 -4.55
N ASP A 165 4.12 20.91 -3.95
CA ASP A 165 3.81 20.89 -2.52
C ASP A 165 3.10 19.59 -2.13
N LYS A 166 2.16 19.12 -2.98
CA LYS A 166 1.46 17.84 -2.76
C LYS A 166 2.37 16.63 -2.89
N LEU A 167 3.26 16.61 -3.88
CA LEU A 167 4.22 15.52 -4.07
C LEU A 167 5.20 15.45 -2.89
N GLU A 168 5.76 16.60 -2.48
CA GLU A 168 6.67 16.68 -1.33
C GLU A 168 5.96 16.18 -0.06
N ALA A 169 4.75 16.64 0.23
CA ALA A 169 3.95 16.17 1.35
C ALA A 169 3.63 14.66 1.28
N ALA A 170 3.31 14.14 0.09
CA ALA A 170 3.02 12.73 -0.12
C ALA A 170 4.23 11.83 0.15
N VAL A 171 5.43 12.24 -0.23
CA VAL A 171 6.66 11.50 0.09
C VAL A 171 6.95 11.59 1.58
N ILE A 172 6.92 12.81 2.17
CA ILE A 172 7.27 13.03 3.58
C ILE A 172 6.42 12.15 4.52
N LYS A 173 5.10 12.09 4.31
CA LYS A 173 4.22 11.28 5.17
C LYS A 173 4.56 9.79 5.13
N ARG A 174 5.08 9.28 4.01
CA ARG A 174 5.51 7.88 3.83
C ARG A 174 6.88 7.58 4.41
N LEU A 175 7.64 8.61 4.83
CA LEU A 175 8.90 8.41 5.54
C LEU A 175 8.71 8.10 7.03
N HIS A 176 7.48 8.24 7.55
CA HIS A 176 7.14 7.87 8.92
C HIS A 176 6.92 6.35 9.00
N SER A 177 7.91 5.64 9.53
CA SER A 177 7.92 4.19 9.64
C SER A 177 8.84 3.73 10.75
N ASP A 178 8.41 2.73 11.53
CA ASP A 178 9.26 2.04 12.51
C ASP A 178 10.13 0.97 11.82
N ALA A 179 9.70 0.50 10.66
CA ALA A 179 10.46 -0.43 9.84
C ALA A 179 11.50 0.28 8.98
N PRO A 180 12.68 -0.34 8.74
CA PRO A 180 13.69 0.23 7.85
C PRO A 180 13.18 0.39 6.41
N ILE A 181 13.35 1.59 5.85
CA ILE A 181 12.89 1.94 4.49
C ILE A 181 14.06 1.89 3.51
N GLY A 182 13.82 1.31 2.33
CA GLY A 182 14.66 1.40 1.14
C GLY A 182 13.92 2.08 -0.01
N PHE A 183 14.62 2.38 -1.09
CA PHE A 183 14.06 3.10 -2.22
C PHE A 183 14.44 2.40 -3.53
N LEU A 184 13.49 2.28 -4.45
CA LEU A 184 13.77 1.83 -5.79
C LEU A 184 14.11 3.04 -6.67
N LEU A 185 15.24 2.98 -7.36
CA LEU A 185 15.76 4.07 -8.18
C LEU A 185 16.08 3.55 -9.58
N SER A 186 15.23 3.84 -10.55
CA SER A 186 15.43 3.46 -11.96
C SER A 186 16.20 4.50 -12.78
N GLY A 187 16.45 5.69 -12.21
CA GLY A 187 16.98 6.84 -12.97
C GLY A 187 15.93 7.59 -13.80
N GLY A 188 14.69 7.12 -13.83
CA GLY A 188 13.55 7.83 -14.39
C GLY A 188 13.13 9.02 -13.51
N LEU A 189 12.30 9.92 -14.07
CA LEU A 189 11.88 11.15 -13.41
C LEU A 189 11.22 10.89 -12.06
N ASP A 190 10.24 9.98 -12.02
CA ASP A 190 9.39 9.76 -10.85
C ASP A 190 10.17 9.17 -9.69
N SER A 191 10.93 8.09 -9.92
CA SER A 191 11.78 7.46 -8.90
C SER A 191 12.87 8.42 -8.39
N SER A 192 13.44 9.23 -9.30
CA SER A 192 14.46 10.24 -8.94
C SER A 192 13.88 11.35 -8.07
N LEU A 193 12.66 11.83 -8.35
CA LEU A 193 11.98 12.83 -7.53
C LEU A 193 11.65 12.30 -6.14
N VAL A 194 11.14 11.08 -6.03
CA VAL A 194 10.86 10.45 -4.72
C VAL A 194 12.14 10.33 -3.90
N CYS A 195 13.23 9.82 -4.50
CA CYS A 195 14.53 9.70 -3.83
C CYS A 195 15.11 11.05 -3.43
N ALA A 196 15.02 12.07 -4.30
CA ALA A 196 15.52 13.42 -4.03
C ALA A 196 14.78 14.09 -2.86
N ILE A 197 13.45 13.97 -2.83
CA ILE A 197 12.63 14.48 -1.73
C ILE A 197 12.98 13.75 -0.43
N ALA A 198 13.03 12.41 -0.45
CA ALA A 198 13.37 11.62 0.70
C ALA A 198 14.77 11.97 1.26
N GLN A 199 15.79 12.05 0.39
CA GLN A 199 17.16 12.40 0.79
C GLN A 199 17.25 13.79 1.41
N LYS A 200 16.47 14.76 0.92
CA LYS A 200 16.40 16.11 1.48
C LYS A 200 15.87 16.14 2.92
N HIS A 201 14.95 15.23 3.24
CA HIS A 201 14.28 15.19 4.56
C HIS A 201 14.91 14.20 5.53
N LEU A 202 15.69 13.24 5.07
CA LEU A 202 16.40 12.28 5.91
C LEU A 202 17.83 12.71 6.15
N LYS A 203 18.30 12.56 7.41
CA LYS A 203 19.66 13.01 7.83
C LYS A 203 20.79 12.10 7.36
N LYS A 204 20.47 10.85 7.06
CA LYS A 204 21.44 9.83 6.60
C LYS A 204 21.23 9.57 5.12
N PRO A 205 22.28 9.14 4.39
CA PRO A 205 22.10 8.63 3.03
C PRO A 205 21.01 7.55 2.98
N ILE A 206 20.09 7.69 2.03
CA ILE A 206 19.04 6.68 1.81
C ILE A 206 19.66 5.48 1.07
N LYS A 207 19.11 4.28 1.34
CA LYS A 207 19.49 3.07 0.62
C LYS A 207 18.66 2.96 -0.65
N THR A 208 19.30 3.01 -1.79
CA THR A 208 18.66 2.92 -3.10
C THR A 208 19.05 1.65 -3.83
N PHE A 209 18.14 1.08 -4.59
CA PHE A 209 18.34 -0.15 -5.34
C PHE A 209 17.85 0.02 -6.77
N ALA A 210 18.64 -0.50 -7.71
CA ALA A 210 18.28 -0.60 -9.12
C ALA A 210 18.53 -2.03 -9.62
N ILE A 211 17.76 -2.45 -10.63
CA ILE A 211 17.92 -3.75 -11.26
C ILE A 211 18.06 -3.57 -12.78
N GLY A 212 18.92 -4.36 -13.38
CA GLY A 212 19.10 -4.38 -14.83
C GLY A 212 19.71 -5.67 -15.32
N MET A 213 19.61 -5.90 -16.63
CA MET A 213 20.24 -7.04 -17.27
C MET A 213 21.79 -6.90 -17.23
N GLU A 214 22.52 -8.03 -17.27
CA GLU A 214 23.99 -8.02 -17.34
C GLU A 214 24.51 -7.36 -18.63
N THR A 215 23.72 -7.45 -19.71
CA THR A 215 24.09 -6.89 -21.01
C THR A 215 23.40 -5.56 -21.24
N ASP A 216 24.20 -4.51 -21.44
CA ASP A 216 23.78 -3.14 -21.79
C ASP A 216 22.66 -2.55 -20.88
N PRO A 217 22.94 -2.46 -19.56
CA PRO A 217 21.94 -2.01 -18.60
C PRO A 217 21.83 -0.47 -18.57
N ILE A 218 21.15 0.10 -19.57
CA ILE A 218 21.00 1.56 -19.69
C ILE A 218 20.32 2.16 -18.43
N ASP A 219 19.37 1.45 -17.83
CA ASP A 219 18.67 1.90 -16.63
C ASP A 219 19.62 1.98 -15.42
N LEU A 220 20.55 1.01 -15.26
CA LEU A 220 21.55 1.06 -14.18
C LEU A 220 22.50 2.25 -14.32
N LYS A 221 22.83 2.64 -15.54
CA LYS A 221 23.66 3.82 -15.77
C LYS A 221 23.00 5.09 -15.24
N TYR A 222 21.73 5.33 -15.62
CA TYR A 222 21.01 6.53 -15.15
C TYR A 222 20.69 6.46 -13.66
N ALA A 223 20.37 5.29 -13.13
CA ALA A 223 20.19 5.10 -11.69
C ALA A 223 21.47 5.45 -10.92
N GLY A 224 22.64 4.99 -11.39
CA GLY A 224 23.95 5.32 -10.80
C GLY A 224 24.27 6.81 -10.84
N GLU A 225 24.03 7.50 -11.97
CA GLU A 225 24.24 8.94 -12.09
C GLU A 225 23.38 9.73 -11.09
N VAL A 226 22.10 9.35 -10.92
CA VAL A 226 21.20 9.99 -9.92
C VAL A 226 21.64 9.66 -8.50
N ALA A 227 22.03 8.41 -8.24
CA ALA A 227 22.49 7.98 -6.93
C ALA A 227 23.75 8.73 -6.48
N GLU A 228 24.72 8.93 -7.38
CA GLU A 228 25.92 9.74 -7.14
C GLU A 228 25.55 11.20 -6.85
N TYR A 229 24.68 11.79 -7.68
CA TYR A 229 24.21 13.17 -7.49
C TYR A 229 23.52 13.39 -6.14
N LEU A 230 22.71 12.43 -5.70
CA LEU A 230 21.97 12.51 -4.42
C LEU A 230 22.82 12.07 -3.21
N GLY A 231 23.95 11.40 -3.42
CA GLY A 231 24.79 10.87 -2.35
C GLY A 231 24.15 9.71 -1.59
N THR A 232 23.44 8.81 -2.28
CA THR A 232 22.76 7.67 -1.68
C THR A 232 23.68 6.45 -1.49
N GLU A 233 23.32 5.52 -0.60
CA GLU A 233 23.90 4.19 -0.53
C GLU A 233 23.27 3.30 -1.61
N HIS A 234 23.84 3.32 -2.81
CA HIS A 234 23.27 2.68 -3.99
C HIS A 234 23.74 1.24 -4.18
N THR A 235 22.81 0.35 -4.55
CA THR A 235 23.09 -1.05 -4.90
C THR A 235 22.49 -1.38 -6.26
N GLU A 236 23.34 -1.80 -7.19
CA GLU A 236 22.95 -2.33 -8.50
C GLU A 236 22.77 -3.85 -8.42
N VAL A 237 21.61 -4.34 -8.82
CA VAL A 237 21.30 -5.78 -8.96
C VAL A 237 21.36 -6.14 -10.44
N ARG A 238 22.29 -7.01 -10.81
CA ARG A 238 22.46 -7.48 -12.19
C ARG A 238 21.87 -8.87 -12.33
N ILE A 239 21.04 -9.07 -13.33
CA ILE A 239 20.33 -10.33 -13.58
C ILE A 239 20.65 -10.87 -14.97
N ALA A 240 20.79 -12.18 -15.06
CA ALA A 240 20.93 -12.91 -16.31
C ALA A 240 19.55 -13.29 -16.91
N LYS A 241 19.56 -13.70 -18.16
CA LYS A 241 18.36 -14.21 -18.83
C LYS A 241 17.75 -15.41 -18.11
N ASP A 242 18.60 -16.27 -17.54
CA ASP A 242 18.14 -17.48 -16.84
C ASP A 242 17.44 -17.14 -15.52
N ASP A 243 17.83 -16.07 -14.84
CA ASP A 243 17.14 -15.56 -13.64
C ASP A 243 15.72 -15.12 -13.97
N VAL A 244 15.56 -14.41 -15.09
CA VAL A 244 14.26 -13.92 -15.59
C VAL A 244 13.35 -15.12 -15.93
N LEU A 245 13.88 -16.12 -16.65
CA LEU A 245 13.11 -17.30 -17.02
C LEU A 245 12.77 -18.17 -15.80
N GLY A 246 13.70 -18.29 -14.86
CA GLY A 246 13.51 -19.03 -13.61
C GLY A 246 12.43 -18.43 -12.72
N ALA A 247 12.31 -17.08 -12.68
CA ALA A 247 11.33 -16.38 -11.87
C ALA A 247 9.90 -16.43 -12.43
N LEU A 248 9.72 -16.74 -13.70
CA LEU A 248 8.44 -16.59 -14.40
C LEU A 248 7.27 -17.29 -13.73
N ARG A 249 7.46 -18.51 -13.26
CA ARG A 249 6.41 -19.30 -12.61
C ARG A 249 5.99 -18.67 -11.27
N ASP A 250 6.96 -18.23 -10.48
CA ASP A 250 6.71 -17.63 -9.18
C ASP A 250 6.00 -16.29 -9.35
N VAL A 251 6.42 -15.49 -10.34
CA VAL A 251 5.78 -14.21 -10.66
C VAL A 251 4.31 -14.41 -11.05
N ILE A 252 4.00 -15.36 -11.94
CA ILE A 252 2.61 -15.66 -12.32
C ILE A 252 1.79 -16.11 -11.11
N TYR A 253 2.37 -16.94 -10.23
CA TYR A 253 1.72 -17.41 -9.02
C TYR A 253 1.38 -16.26 -8.05
N HIS A 254 2.34 -15.38 -7.77
CA HIS A 254 2.14 -14.26 -6.85
C HIS A 254 1.27 -13.13 -7.41
N LEU A 255 1.27 -12.94 -8.73
CA LEU A 255 0.40 -11.95 -9.38
C LEU A 255 -1.04 -12.44 -9.57
N GLU A 256 -1.26 -13.75 -9.46
CA GLU A 256 -2.55 -14.37 -9.78
C GLU A 256 -3.06 -13.96 -11.19
N SER A 257 -2.13 -13.71 -12.13
CA SER A 257 -2.41 -13.21 -13.47
C SER A 257 -1.46 -13.85 -14.49
N TRP A 258 -1.98 -14.08 -15.68
CA TRP A 258 -1.20 -14.51 -16.86
C TRP A 258 -1.16 -13.42 -17.94
N ASP A 259 -1.60 -12.21 -17.64
CA ASP A 259 -1.45 -11.11 -18.58
C ASP A 259 0.02 -10.82 -18.85
N ILE A 260 0.37 -10.88 -20.15
CA ILE A 260 1.77 -10.83 -20.57
C ILE A 260 2.45 -9.50 -20.20
N THR A 261 1.72 -8.40 -20.25
CA THR A 261 2.25 -7.06 -19.94
C THR A 261 2.53 -6.95 -18.45
N THR A 262 1.57 -7.35 -17.63
CA THR A 262 1.70 -7.36 -16.16
C THR A 262 2.85 -8.26 -15.71
N VAL A 263 2.92 -9.50 -16.23
CA VAL A 263 3.99 -10.46 -15.89
C VAL A 263 5.36 -9.89 -16.25
N ARG A 264 5.52 -9.36 -17.48
CA ARG A 264 6.80 -8.78 -17.93
C ARG A 264 7.27 -7.60 -17.05
N ALA A 265 6.36 -6.70 -16.74
CA ALA A 265 6.67 -5.55 -15.88
C ALA A 265 7.06 -5.98 -14.46
N SER A 266 6.45 -7.04 -13.94
CA SER A 266 6.65 -7.46 -12.55
C SER A 266 7.85 -8.36 -12.31
N ILE A 267 8.47 -8.96 -13.33
CA ILE A 267 9.64 -9.84 -13.14
C ILE A 267 10.80 -9.10 -12.48
N GLY A 268 11.15 -7.91 -12.99
CA GLY A 268 12.20 -7.09 -12.41
C GLY A 268 11.91 -6.71 -10.97
N MET A 269 10.67 -6.29 -10.69
CA MET A 269 10.22 -5.96 -9.34
C MET A 269 10.32 -7.17 -8.39
N TYR A 270 9.88 -8.34 -8.82
CA TYR A 270 10.00 -9.58 -8.04
C TYR A 270 11.46 -9.91 -7.70
N LEU A 271 12.36 -9.87 -8.70
CA LEU A 271 13.77 -10.22 -8.52
C LEU A 271 14.50 -9.21 -7.61
N ILE A 272 14.23 -7.91 -7.75
CA ILE A 272 14.85 -6.92 -6.86
C ILE A 272 14.32 -7.02 -5.43
N CYS A 273 13.02 -7.26 -5.23
CA CYS A 273 12.44 -7.49 -3.91
C CYS A 273 13.00 -8.75 -3.26
N LYS A 274 13.18 -9.83 -4.03
CA LYS A 274 13.82 -11.07 -3.56
C LYS A 274 15.25 -10.81 -3.11
N TYR A 275 16.04 -10.12 -3.93
CA TYR A 275 17.42 -9.75 -3.58
C TYR A 275 17.48 -8.93 -2.29
N ILE A 276 16.64 -7.91 -2.15
CA ILE A 276 16.58 -7.04 -0.97
C ILE A 276 16.20 -7.85 0.27
N HIS A 277 15.21 -8.74 0.15
CA HIS A 277 14.78 -9.62 1.25
C HIS A 277 15.89 -10.55 1.73
N GLU A 278 16.64 -11.15 0.80
CA GLU A 278 17.70 -12.12 1.11
C GLU A 278 18.99 -11.45 1.64
N ASN A 279 19.29 -10.21 1.22
CA ASN A 279 20.56 -9.56 1.48
C ASN A 279 20.50 -8.36 2.42
N THR A 280 19.31 -7.94 2.84
CA THR A 280 19.14 -6.76 3.71
C THR A 280 18.09 -7.01 4.81
N GLY A 281 18.07 -6.10 5.81
CA GLY A 281 17.01 -6.08 6.82
C GLY A 281 15.83 -5.18 6.48
N LEU A 282 15.76 -4.66 5.24
CA LEU A 282 14.70 -3.76 4.83
C LEU A 282 13.34 -4.47 4.73
N LYS A 283 12.28 -3.78 5.11
CA LYS A 283 10.91 -4.30 5.10
C LYS A 283 9.96 -3.43 4.28
N VAL A 284 10.32 -2.18 4.06
CA VAL A 284 9.52 -1.20 3.31
C VAL A 284 10.35 -0.68 2.14
N LEU A 285 9.72 -0.57 0.98
CA LEU A 285 10.30 0.03 -0.21
C LEU A 285 9.38 1.14 -0.70
N LEU A 286 9.96 2.34 -0.92
CA LEU A 286 9.29 3.41 -1.65
C LEU A 286 9.68 3.34 -3.13
N THR A 287 8.67 3.48 -3.98
CA THR A 287 8.82 3.52 -5.44
C THR A 287 8.28 4.83 -5.99
N GLY A 288 8.64 5.18 -7.20
CA GLY A 288 8.11 6.33 -7.93
C GLY A 288 6.98 5.98 -8.89
N GLU A 289 6.30 4.85 -8.67
CA GLU A 289 5.17 4.39 -9.49
C GLU A 289 3.83 4.85 -8.94
#